data_6afbec7724de4a1a59f18c199d96cb84
#
_entry.id   6afbec7724de4a1a59f18c199d96cb84
#
_cell.length_a   1.000
_cell.length_b   1.000
_cell.length_c   1.000
_cell.angle_alpha   90.00
_cell.angle_beta   90.00
_cell.angle_gamma   90.00
#
_symmetry.space_group_name_H-M   'P 1'
#
loop_
_entity.id
_entity.type
_entity.pdbx_description
1 polymer ?
#
loop_
_entity_poly.entity_id
_entity_poly.type
_entity_poly.pdbx_seq_one_letter_code
_entity_poly.pdbx_strand_id
1 'polypeptide(L)'
;MSPRLNGGGAADGGRDELPALLAREWDLLIIGGGITGAGILLEAARRGLKALLVEQRDFAWGTSSRSSKLVHGGLRYLKEGKFGLTRESVREREHLLREAAGLVEPQSFAFGDYRGRKPGRRMFQLGLAIYDLMAGQRARHHYPRDEFLALAPNVASAELEGGMCYTDAKTDDARLVLRVLHEAQRHGGVAVNYLAVEQLLRAGDDAAQDAKHGAKAGQGAKPVQGATAGQNGTVCGARLRDGITEATHQVRARLVVSATGAWADGLRAQGGAAPRLRPLRGSHLVLPAWRLPLAQAVSLMHPADGRPVFAFPWEGVTLVGTTDVDHRANMAHEAAITRAEVDYLMAALHDQFPQLALVERDIIATYAGVRPVIDSGQSDPSKEGREHALWLENGLLTVTGGKLTTFRVIALDALKKAAPLLPGWNAELQPQPVFVQPPPLRYNRHLSVSQAARLRGRYGPQAQALVDAAHDGELETIGGSETIWAQLRWAARGEAVQKLEDLLLRRTRLGLQLRGGGVEVMARVRAICQAELGWSDVRWSAEQNAYLALWNSHYSVPVA
;
A
#
# COMPACT_ATOMS: atom_id res chain seq x y z
N MET A 1 22.48 -12.99 -10.31
CA MET A 1 22.08 -11.57 -10.11
C MET A 1 20.67 -11.54 -9.56
N SER A 2 20.42 -10.89 -8.43
CA SER A 2 19.05 -10.75 -7.91
C SER A 2 18.26 -9.81 -8.83
N PRO A 3 16.99 -10.11 -9.15
CA PRO A 3 16.18 -9.23 -9.99
C PRO A 3 15.99 -7.89 -9.26
N ARG A 4 16.38 -6.80 -9.91
CA ARG A 4 16.20 -5.42 -9.42
C ARG A 4 14.89 -4.88 -9.95
N LEU A 5 14.20 -4.02 -9.17
CA LEU A 5 13.07 -3.27 -9.71
C LEU A 5 13.58 -2.31 -10.79
N ASN A 6 13.03 -2.38 -12.00
CA ASN A 6 13.44 -1.50 -13.10
C ASN A 6 13.19 -0.04 -12.71
N GLY A 7 14.27 0.76 -12.68
CA GLY A 7 14.28 2.12 -12.18
C GLY A 7 15.37 2.36 -11.13
N GLY A 8 16.19 1.34 -10.89
CA GLY A 8 17.30 1.36 -9.92
C GLY A 8 18.32 2.46 -10.18
N GLY A 9 19.08 2.79 -9.13
CA GLY A 9 20.03 3.89 -9.11
C GLY A 9 21.11 3.85 -10.20
N ALA A 10 21.79 4.95 -10.36
CA ALA A 10 22.76 5.28 -11.41
C ALA A 10 23.88 4.26 -11.69
N ALA A 11 24.06 3.27 -10.83
CA ALA A 11 25.15 2.28 -11.00
C ALA A 11 24.91 1.26 -12.14
N ASP A 12 23.68 1.14 -12.72
CA ASP A 12 23.35 0.10 -13.69
C ASP A 12 22.52 0.56 -14.89
N GLY A 13 22.62 1.80 -15.33
CA GLY A 13 21.97 2.25 -16.59
C GLY A 13 20.43 2.18 -16.60
N GLY A 14 19.76 2.03 -15.46
CA GLY A 14 18.34 1.65 -15.37
C GLY A 14 17.37 2.61 -16.08
N ARG A 15 17.70 3.91 -16.24
CA ARG A 15 16.89 4.87 -17.01
C ARG A 15 17.35 4.98 -18.46
N ASP A 16 18.59 4.70 -18.79
CA ASP A 16 19.11 4.75 -20.15
C ASP A 16 18.51 3.65 -21.03
N GLU A 17 18.13 2.51 -20.45
CA GLU A 17 17.44 1.42 -21.14
C GLU A 17 15.92 1.65 -21.30
N LEU A 18 15.37 2.67 -20.66
CA LEU A 18 13.94 2.93 -20.64
C LEU A 18 13.33 3.09 -22.05
N PRO A 19 13.94 3.85 -23.00
CA PRO A 19 13.40 3.94 -24.37
C PRO A 19 13.26 2.58 -25.04
N ALA A 20 14.29 1.72 -24.95
CA ALA A 20 14.26 0.37 -25.54
C ALA A 20 13.23 -0.54 -24.86
N LEU A 21 13.05 -0.39 -23.53
CA LEU A 21 12.04 -1.10 -22.77
C LEU A 21 10.63 -0.70 -23.21
N LEU A 22 10.35 0.60 -23.31
CA LEU A 22 9.02 1.11 -23.67
C LEU A 22 8.64 0.85 -25.13
N ALA A 23 9.63 0.70 -26.02
CA ALA A 23 9.41 0.36 -27.42
C ALA A 23 8.98 -1.11 -27.65
N ARG A 24 9.00 -1.96 -26.62
CA ARG A 24 8.57 -3.37 -26.75
C ARG A 24 7.06 -3.46 -26.94
N GLU A 25 6.61 -4.57 -27.52
CA GLU A 25 5.19 -4.91 -27.57
C GLU A 25 4.71 -5.42 -26.20
N TRP A 26 3.64 -4.81 -25.69
CA TRP A 26 3.03 -5.16 -24.41
C TRP A 26 1.62 -5.69 -24.62
N ASP A 27 1.26 -6.76 -23.90
CA ASP A 27 -0.12 -7.21 -23.81
C ASP A 27 -0.93 -6.29 -22.90
N LEU A 28 -0.34 -5.93 -21.75
CA LEU A 28 -0.97 -5.02 -20.76
C LEU A 28 -0.05 -3.86 -20.44
N LEU A 29 -0.60 -2.65 -20.46
CA LEU A 29 -0.06 -1.47 -19.78
C LEU A 29 -0.91 -1.21 -18.53
N ILE A 30 -0.30 -1.35 -17.36
CA ILE A 30 -0.95 -1.13 -16.06
C ILE A 30 -0.49 0.23 -15.53
N ILE A 31 -1.43 1.14 -15.27
CA ILE A 31 -1.16 2.49 -14.76
C ILE A 31 -1.50 2.52 -13.28
N GLY A 32 -0.48 2.74 -12.44
CA GLY A 32 -0.60 2.82 -10.98
C GLY A 32 0.13 1.71 -10.23
N GLY A 33 1.13 2.09 -9.42
CA GLY A 33 2.01 1.22 -8.66
C GLY A 33 1.57 0.95 -7.21
N GLY A 34 0.26 1.02 -6.93
CA GLY A 34 -0.33 0.59 -5.67
C GLY A 34 -0.58 -0.92 -5.63
N ILE A 35 -1.20 -1.39 -4.55
CA ILE A 35 -1.44 -2.84 -4.34
C ILE A 35 -2.30 -3.48 -5.44
N THR A 36 -3.26 -2.74 -6.01
CA THR A 36 -4.13 -3.21 -7.09
C THR A 36 -3.30 -3.44 -8.37
N GLY A 37 -2.52 -2.44 -8.79
CA GLY A 37 -1.67 -2.56 -9.98
C GLY A 37 -0.60 -3.62 -9.82
N ALA A 38 0.06 -3.69 -8.66
CA ALA A 38 1.04 -4.73 -8.34
C ALA A 38 0.42 -6.14 -8.41
N GLY A 39 -0.81 -6.31 -7.87
CA GLY A 39 -1.55 -7.57 -7.96
C GLY A 39 -1.89 -7.95 -9.40
N ILE A 40 -2.36 -7.00 -10.21
CA ILE A 40 -2.66 -7.25 -11.63
C ILE A 40 -1.38 -7.62 -12.39
N LEU A 41 -0.27 -6.93 -12.14
CA LEU A 41 1.03 -7.24 -12.75
C LEU A 41 1.48 -8.67 -12.43
N LEU A 42 1.38 -9.07 -11.17
CA LEU A 42 1.75 -10.42 -10.73
C LEU A 42 0.87 -11.48 -11.40
N GLU A 43 -0.46 -11.31 -11.34
CA GLU A 43 -1.40 -12.29 -11.89
C GLU A 43 -1.32 -12.38 -13.42
N ALA A 44 -1.01 -11.27 -14.11
CA ALA A 44 -0.78 -11.24 -15.55
C ALA A 44 0.54 -11.92 -15.94
N ALA A 45 1.65 -11.52 -15.31
CA ALA A 45 2.97 -12.03 -15.64
C ALA A 45 3.11 -13.54 -15.41
N ARG A 46 2.58 -14.06 -14.27
CA ARG A 46 2.62 -15.51 -13.98
C ARG A 46 1.78 -16.35 -14.95
N ARG A 47 0.92 -15.72 -15.75
CA ARG A 47 0.08 -16.35 -16.78
C ARG A 47 0.55 -16.04 -18.20
N GLY A 48 1.81 -15.60 -18.32
CA GLY A 48 2.50 -15.44 -19.60
C GLY A 48 2.19 -14.16 -20.37
N LEU A 49 1.46 -13.19 -19.80
CA LEU A 49 1.26 -11.89 -20.43
C LEU A 49 2.50 -11.01 -20.27
N LYS A 50 2.89 -10.34 -21.35
CA LYS A 50 3.90 -9.28 -21.34
C LYS A 50 3.25 -8.03 -20.70
N ALA A 51 3.49 -7.82 -19.42
CA ALA A 51 2.84 -6.75 -18.66
C ALA A 51 3.87 -5.72 -18.16
N LEU A 52 3.58 -4.44 -18.45
CA LEU A 52 4.31 -3.28 -17.96
C LEU A 52 3.43 -2.51 -16.99
N LEU A 53 3.97 -2.20 -15.81
CA LEU A 53 3.37 -1.29 -14.86
C LEU A 53 4.15 0.02 -14.80
N VAL A 54 3.46 1.15 -14.89
CA VAL A 54 4.02 2.50 -14.73
C VAL A 54 3.37 3.20 -13.56
N GLU A 55 4.18 3.91 -12.76
CA GLU A 55 3.74 4.69 -11.60
C GLU A 55 4.27 6.13 -11.72
N GLN A 56 3.40 7.13 -11.58
CA GLN A 56 3.78 8.55 -11.74
C GLN A 56 4.73 9.05 -10.64
N ARG A 57 4.72 8.41 -9.48
CA ARG A 57 5.60 8.72 -8.35
C ARG A 57 6.34 7.46 -7.93
N ASP A 58 6.59 7.28 -6.65
CA ASP A 58 7.16 6.04 -6.16
C ASP A 58 6.09 4.95 -5.97
N PHE A 59 6.50 3.69 -6.02
CA PHE A 59 5.64 2.55 -5.72
C PHE A 59 5.01 2.69 -4.33
N ALA A 60 3.73 2.35 -4.24
CA ALA A 60 2.91 2.49 -3.04
C ALA A 60 2.74 3.95 -2.56
N TRP A 61 3.14 4.96 -3.31
CA TRP A 61 3.08 6.37 -2.88
C TRP A 61 1.69 6.80 -2.41
N GLY A 62 0.63 6.34 -3.04
CA GLY A 62 -0.75 6.68 -2.69
C GLY A 62 -1.26 5.97 -1.44
N THR A 63 -2.49 5.47 -1.50
CA THR A 63 -3.19 4.79 -0.39
C THR A 63 -2.44 3.59 0.15
N SER A 64 -1.64 2.93 -0.69
CA SER A 64 -0.97 1.65 -0.39
C SER A 64 0.23 1.76 0.56
N SER A 65 0.63 2.97 0.98
CA SER A 65 1.59 3.17 2.09
C SER A 65 0.98 3.92 3.27
N ARG A 66 -0.28 4.34 3.14
CA ARG A 66 -1.00 5.20 4.10
C ARG A 66 -2.32 4.59 4.57
N SER A 67 -2.44 3.27 4.47
CA SER A 67 -3.57 2.53 5.03
C SER A 67 -3.45 2.42 6.56
N SER A 68 -4.46 1.84 7.19
CA SER A 68 -4.37 1.47 8.61
C SER A 68 -3.46 0.26 8.87
N LYS A 69 -2.71 -0.22 7.86
CA LYS A 69 -1.73 -1.32 7.95
C LYS A 69 -2.30 -2.63 8.51
N LEU A 70 -3.59 -2.84 8.30
CA LEU A 70 -4.33 -4.02 8.72
C LEU A 70 -4.73 -4.85 7.50
N VAL A 71 -4.53 -6.16 7.61
CA VAL A 71 -5.07 -7.19 6.72
C VAL A 71 -6.22 -7.84 7.48
N HIS A 72 -7.41 -7.22 7.40
CA HIS A 72 -8.55 -7.60 8.23
C HIS A 72 -9.69 -8.21 7.41
N GLY A 73 -10.43 -9.13 8.03
CA GLY A 73 -11.62 -9.76 7.43
C GLY A 73 -12.84 -8.84 7.39
N GLY A 74 -12.80 -7.71 8.13
CA GLY A 74 -13.87 -6.71 8.09
C GLY A 74 -15.09 -7.07 8.93
N LEU A 75 -14.92 -7.26 10.21
CA LEU A 75 -16.00 -7.54 11.18
C LEU A 75 -17.16 -6.52 11.08
N ARG A 76 -16.86 -5.26 10.74
CA ARG A 76 -17.87 -4.20 10.54
C ARG A 76 -18.88 -4.57 9.44
N TYR A 77 -18.46 -5.25 8.37
CA TYR A 77 -19.34 -5.61 7.25
C TYR A 77 -20.40 -6.66 7.62
N LEU A 78 -20.18 -7.46 8.66
CA LEU A 78 -21.20 -8.34 9.22
C LEU A 78 -22.37 -7.54 9.78
N LYS A 79 -22.10 -6.41 10.45
CA LYS A 79 -23.13 -5.49 10.94
C LYS A 79 -23.94 -4.87 9.78
N GLU A 80 -23.32 -4.70 8.62
CA GLU A 80 -23.91 -4.17 7.41
C GLU A 80 -24.62 -5.26 6.56
N GLY A 81 -24.64 -6.53 7.00
CA GLY A 81 -25.21 -7.66 6.27
C GLY A 81 -24.41 -8.15 5.06
N LYS A 82 -23.18 -7.65 4.86
CA LYS A 82 -22.30 -7.98 3.72
C LYS A 82 -21.49 -9.26 3.97
N PHE A 83 -22.17 -10.40 4.13
CA PHE A 83 -21.55 -11.67 4.46
C PHE A 83 -20.55 -12.17 3.40
N GLY A 84 -20.85 -11.99 2.11
CA GLY A 84 -19.98 -12.40 1.00
C GLY A 84 -18.61 -11.68 1.06
N LEU A 85 -18.63 -10.37 1.22
CA LEU A 85 -17.44 -9.53 1.32
C LEU A 85 -16.59 -9.87 2.56
N THR A 86 -17.24 -10.19 3.69
CA THR A 86 -16.53 -10.63 4.90
C THR A 86 -15.86 -11.98 4.68
N ARG A 87 -16.58 -12.97 4.12
CA ARG A 87 -16.06 -14.31 3.86
C ARG A 87 -14.84 -14.27 2.91
N GLU A 88 -14.92 -13.50 1.85
CA GLU A 88 -13.82 -13.29 0.92
C GLU A 88 -12.60 -12.67 1.63
N SER A 89 -12.83 -11.58 2.37
CA SER A 89 -11.76 -10.90 3.11
C SER A 89 -11.09 -11.78 4.16
N VAL A 90 -11.87 -12.58 4.89
CA VAL A 90 -11.34 -13.53 5.88
C VAL A 90 -10.50 -14.60 5.20
N ARG A 91 -10.95 -15.17 4.08
CA ARG A 91 -10.18 -16.16 3.32
C ARG A 91 -8.86 -15.61 2.82
N GLU A 92 -8.88 -14.42 2.20
CA GLU A 92 -7.66 -13.77 1.71
C GLU A 92 -6.69 -13.44 2.87
N ARG A 93 -7.19 -13.00 4.02
CA ARG A 93 -6.37 -12.81 5.22
C ARG A 93 -5.68 -14.12 5.64
N GLU A 94 -6.41 -15.23 5.72
CA GLU A 94 -5.84 -16.53 6.09
C GLU A 94 -4.79 -17.01 5.08
N HIS A 95 -5.00 -16.74 3.80
CA HIS A 95 -3.99 -17.00 2.77
C HIS A 95 -2.72 -16.17 3.02
N LEU A 96 -2.86 -14.86 3.21
CA LEU A 96 -1.73 -13.97 3.43
C LEU A 96 -0.97 -14.28 4.72
N LEU A 97 -1.64 -14.64 5.81
CA LEU A 97 -0.99 -15.07 7.06
C LEU A 97 -0.09 -16.29 6.84
N ARG A 98 -0.49 -17.24 5.99
CA ARG A 98 0.32 -18.42 5.66
C ARG A 98 1.42 -18.13 4.64
N GLU A 99 1.08 -17.37 3.58
CA GLU A 99 1.96 -17.17 2.43
C GLU A 99 2.99 -16.07 2.65
N ALA A 100 2.66 -15.08 3.49
CA ALA A 100 3.49 -13.91 3.78
C ALA A 100 3.89 -13.82 5.27
N ALA A 101 4.06 -14.96 5.94
CA ALA A 101 4.48 -14.99 7.35
C ALA A 101 5.76 -14.17 7.57
N GLY A 102 5.79 -13.29 8.59
CA GLY A 102 6.86 -12.32 8.84
C GLY A 102 6.69 -10.97 8.10
N LEU A 103 5.70 -10.86 7.20
CA LEU A 103 5.24 -9.60 6.60
C LEU A 103 3.78 -9.34 6.95
N VAL A 104 2.94 -10.35 6.88
CA VAL A 104 1.57 -10.34 7.40
C VAL A 104 1.56 -11.18 8.66
N GLU A 105 1.24 -10.57 9.77
CA GLU A 105 1.36 -11.16 11.10
C GLU A 105 0.02 -11.14 11.82
N PRO A 106 -0.31 -12.19 12.62
CA PRO A 106 -1.52 -12.18 13.43
C PRO A 106 -1.47 -11.02 14.43
N GLN A 107 -2.60 -10.35 14.61
CA GLN A 107 -2.79 -9.28 15.58
C GLN A 107 -4.04 -9.56 16.39
N SER A 108 -3.88 -9.74 17.69
CA SER A 108 -5.01 -9.81 18.62
C SER A 108 -5.61 -8.42 18.82
N PHE A 109 -6.93 -8.35 18.86
CA PHE A 109 -7.73 -7.15 19.11
C PHE A 109 -8.54 -7.33 20.39
N ALA A 110 -8.33 -6.45 21.34
CA ALA A 110 -9.08 -6.36 22.58
C ALA A 110 -10.19 -5.30 22.46
N PHE A 111 -11.39 -5.67 22.83
CA PHE A 111 -12.56 -4.79 22.89
C PHE A 111 -13.15 -4.84 24.31
N GLY A 112 -13.11 -3.71 25.03
CA GLY A 112 -13.65 -3.58 26.38
C GLY A 112 -15.18 -3.55 26.39
N ASP A 113 -15.80 -4.35 27.26
CA ASP A 113 -17.23 -4.36 27.53
C ASP A 113 -17.53 -3.42 28.70
N TYR A 114 -18.10 -2.27 28.38
CA TYR A 114 -18.43 -1.22 29.35
C TYR A 114 -19.94 -1.16 29.55
N ARG A 115 -20.38 -1.02 30.80
CA ARG A 115 -21.80 -0.92 31.14
C ARG A 115 -22.49 0.18 30.34
N GLY A 116 -23.59 -0.16 29.67
CA GLY A 116 -24.40 0.80 28.88
C GLY A 116 -23.82 1.16 27.50
N ARG A 117 -22.60 0.76 27.15
CA ARG A 117 -22.03 1.00 25.81
C ARG A 117 -22.60 0.01 24.76
N LYS A 118 -22.70 0.45 23.51
CA LYS A 118 -23.12 -0.39 22.35
C LYS A 118 -21.94 -0.56 21.40
N PRO A 119 -21.81 -1.75 20.74
CA PRO A 119 -22.67 -2.94 20.82
C PRO A 119 -22.50 -3.64 22.17
N GLY A 120 -23.59 -4.14 22.74
CA GLY A 120 -23.52 -4.92 23.98
C GLY A 120 -22.87 -6.31 23.76
N ARG A 121 -22.36 -6.91 24.84
CA ARG A 121 -21.61 -8.17 24.89
C ARG A 121 -22.21 -9.29 24.03
N ARG A 122 -23.52 -9.57 24.17
CA ARG A 122 -24.18 -10.70 23.44
C ARG A 122 -24.15 -10.52 21.92
N MET A 123 -24.40 -9.30 21.45
CA MET A 123 -24.40 -8.98 20.02
C MET A 123 -22.97 -9.09 19.44
N PHE A 124 -21.98 -8.60 20.18
CA PHE A 124 -20.58 -8.67 19.76
C PHE A 124 -20.08 -10.13 19.74
N GLN A 125 -20.45 -10.95 20.74
CA GLN A 125 -20.15 -12.39 20.77
C GLN A 125 -20.74 -13.13 19.58
N LEU A 126 -22.00 -12.84 19.19
CA LEU A 126 -22.64 -13.43 18.03
C LEU A 126 -21.89 -13.05 16.74
N GLY A 127 -21.55 -11.78 16.57
CA GLY A 127 -20.76 -11.32 15.42
C GLY A 127 -19.42 -12.02 15.32
N LEU A 128 -18.68 -12.16 16.43
CA LEU A 128 -17.41 -12.89 16.47
C LEU A 128 -17.58 -14.40 16.24
N ALA A 129 -18.72 -15.01 16.65
CA ALA A 129 -18.99 -16.42 16.36
C ALA A 129 -19.13 -16.68 14.86
N ILE A 130 -19.84 -15.80 14.15
CA ILE A 130 -19.98 -15.87 12.70
C ILE A 130 -18.62 -15.64 12.02
N TYR A 131 -17.82 -14.70 12.52
CA TYR A 131 -16.49 -14.38 12.01
C TYR A 131 -15.53 -15.57 12.13
N ASP A 132 -15.50 -16.24 13.29
CA ASP A 132 -14.73 -17.45 13.54
C ASP A 132 -15.13 -18.59 12.60
N LEU A 133 -16.44 -18.79 12.40
CA LEU A 133 -16.94 -19.80 11.46
C LEU A 133 -16.46 -19.54 10.02
N MET A 134 -16.42 -18.26 9.59
CA MET A 134 -15.89 -17.89 8.28
C MET A 134 -14.37 -18.09 8.17
N ALA A 135 -13.63 -17.90 9.27
CA ALA A 135 -12.20 -18.12 9.36
C ALA A 135 -11.80 -19.61 9.46
N GLY A 136 -12.76 -20.47 9.78
CA GLY A 136 -12.49 -21.88 10.03
C GLY A 136 -11.69 -22.15 11.31
N GLN A 137 -11.66 -21.19 12.23
CA GLN A 137 -10.93 -21.28 13.50
C GLN A 137 -11.64 -20.51 14.61
N ARG A 138 -11.46 -20.94 15.85
CA ARG A 138 -12.04 -20.28 17.02
C ARG A 138 -10.98 -19.40 17.67
N ALA A 139 -11.00 -18.10 17.34
CA ALA A 139 -10.05 -17.10 17.84
C ALA A 139 -10.64 -16.16 18.89
N ARG A 140 -11.98 -16.14 19.08
CA ARG A 140 -12.62 -15.30 20.08
C ARG A 140 -12.48 -15.84 21.49
N HIS A 141 -12.18 -14.96 22.43
CA HIS A 141 -12.17 -15.26 23.86
C HIS A 141 -12.80 -14.12 24.64
N HIS A 142 -13.55 -14.43 25.73
CA HIS A 142 -14.07 -13.45 26.66
C HIS A 142 -13.26 -13.54 27.96
N TYR A 143 -12.84 -12.38 28.45
CA TYR A 143 -12.09 -12.22 29.69
C TYR A 143 -12.95 -11.48 30.73
N PRO A 144 -13.08 -11.97 31.98
CA PRO A 144 -13.57 -11.18 33.10
C PRO A 144 -12.75 -9.91 33.27
N ARG A 145 -13.28 -8.94 34.03
CA ARG A 145 -12.70 -7.61 34.18
C ARG A 145 -11.21 -7.64 34.53
N ASP A 146 -10.81 -8.38 35.55
CA ASP A 146 -9.43 -8.36 36.06
C ASP A 146 -8.45 -9.04 35.07
N GLU A 147 -8.87 -10.11 34.42
CA GLU A 147 -8.10 -10.74 33.36
C GLU A 147 -7.99 -9.83 32.13
N PHE A 148 -9.06 -9.11 31.77
CA PHE A 148 -9.01 -8.17 30.68
C PHE A 148 -8.08 -6.99 30.97
N LEU A 149 -8.08 -6.47 32.21
CA LEU A 149 -7.14 -5.43 32.62
C LEU A 149 -5.68 -5.92 32.64
N ALA A 150 -5.43 -7.21 32.91
CA ALA A 150 -4.09 -7.79 32.77
C ALA A 150 -3.62 -7.82 31.29
N LEU A 151 -4.55 -8.03 30.34
CA LEU A 151 -4.25 -8.00 28.91
C LEU A 151 -4.12 -6.59 28.33
N ALA A 152 -4.88 -5.63 28.85
CA ALA A 152 -4.92 -4.24 28.43
C ALA A 152 -4.86 -3.30 29.65
N PRO A 153 -3.72 -3.19 30.33
CA PRO A 153 -3.64 -2.59 31.67
C PRO A 153 -3.92 -1.09 31.73
N ASN A 154 -3.78 -0.38 30.64
CA ASN A 154 -3.91 1.09 30.59
C ASN A 154 -5.30 1.57 30.13
N VAL A 155 -6.23 0.65 29.85
CA VAL A 155 -7.59 1.06 29.45
C VAL A 155 -8.39 1.62 30.60
N ALA A 156 -9.36 2.48 30.29
CA ALA A 156 -10.28 3.02 31.29
C ALA A 156 -10.97 1.87 32.04
N SER A 157 -10.88 1.88 33.36
CA SER A 157 -11.41 0.82 34.22
C SER A 157 -12.79 1.13 34.81
N ALA A 158 -13.26 2.37 34.74
CA ALA A 158 -14.60 2.78 35.17
C ALA A 158 -15.65 2.09 34.29
N GLU A 159 -16.69 1.52 34.92
CA GLU A 159 -17.78 0.79 34.24
C GLU A 159 -17.35 -0.38 33.38
N LEU A 160 -16.09 -0.83 33.43
CA LEU A 160 -15.58 -1.99 32.71
C LEU A 160 -16.08 -3.28 33.39
N GLU A 161 -16.80 -4.11 32.65
CA GLU A 161 -17.32 -5.41 33.12
C GLU A 161 -16.46 -6.61 32.67
N GLY A 162 -15.62 -6.40 31.65
CA GLY A 162 -14.74 -7.39 31.04
C GLY A 162 -14.36 -7.00 29.65
N GLY A 163 -14.00 -7.98 28.80
CA GLY A 163 -13.72 -7.70 27.41
C GLY A 163 -13.62 -8.95 26.55
N MET A 164 -13.53 -8.72 25.26
CA MET A 164 -13.42 -9.75 24.26
C MET A 164 -12.15 -9.56 23.44
N CYS A 165 -11.49 -10.67 23.11
CA CYS A 165 -10.41 -10.69 22.13
C CYS A 165 -10.82 -11.48 20.88
N TYR A 166 -10.31 -11.06 19.74
CA TYR A 166 -10.38 -11.79 18.47
C TYR A 166 -9.09 -11.53 17.68
N THR A 167 -8.83 -12.32 16.65
CA THR A 167 -7.61 -12.19 15.85
C THR A 167 -7.92 -11.71 14.45
N ASP A 168 -7.20 -10.69 14.02
CA ASP A 168 -7.06 -10.24 12.64
C ASP A 168 -5.56 -10.23 12.26
N ALA A 169 -5.13 -9.45 11.28
CA ALA A 169 -3.73 -9.37 10.93
C ALA A 169 -3.27 -7.93 10.68
N LYS A 170 -1.98 -7.69 10.90
CA LYS A 170 -1.27 -6.45 10.56
C LYS A 170 -0.21 -6.71 9.49
N THR A 171 0.22 -5.65 8.81
CA THR A 171 1.29 -5.69 7.81
C THR A 171 2.02 -4.36 7.70
N ASP A 172 3.14 -4.33 6.99
CA ASP A 172 3.66 -3.12 6.35
C ASP A 172 3.10 -3.06 4.93
N ASP A 173 2.15 -2.16 4.73
CA ASP A 173 1.40 -2.02 3.47
C ASP A 173 2.29 -1.69 2.26
N ALA A 174 3.26 -0.78 2.41
CA ALA A 174 4.21 -0.46 1.34
C ALA A 174 5.12 -1.65 1.02
N ARG A 175 5.62 -2.34 2.05
CA ARG A 175 6.45 -3.52 1.87
C ARG A 175 5.69 -4.67 1.20
N LEU A 176 4.40 -4.81 1.48
CA LEU A 176 3.55 -5.79 0.80
C LEU A 176 3.47 -5.49 -0.70
N VAL A 177 3.28 -4.22 -1.11
CA VAL A 177 3.31 -3.83 -2.53
C VAL A 177 4.65 -4.19 -3.17
N LEU A 178 5.77 -3.80 -2.55
CA LEU A 178 7.11 -4.10 -3.05
C LEU A 178 7.35 -5.62 -3.16
N ARG A 179 6.88 -6.39 -2.18
CA ARG A 179 7.00 -7.85 -2.22
C ARG A 179 6.20 -8.47 -3.36
N VAL A 180 5.00 -7.93 -3.66
CA VAL A 180 4.19 -8.36 -4.82
C VAL A 180 4.87 -7.98 -6.14
N LEU A 181 5.44 -6.76 -6.24
CA LEU A 181 6.19 -6.34 -7.43
C LEU A 181 7.43 -7.21 -7.66
N HIS A 182 8.20 -7.53 -6.63
CA HIS A 182 9.34 -8.45 -6.75
C HIS A 182 8.91 -9.85 -7.20
N GLU A 183 7.76 -10.35 -6.72
CA GLU A 183 7.23 -11.62 -7.18
C GLU A 183 6.80 -11.55 -8.65
N ALA A 184 6.16 -10.46 -9.06
CA ALA A 184 5.79 -10.24 -10.48
C ALA A 184 7.01 -10.23 -11.40
N GLN A 185 8.11 -9.59 -11.00
CA GLN A 185 9.36 -9.58 -11.77
C GLN A 185 9.97 -10.97 -11.96
N ARG A 186 9.87 -11.84 -10.96
CA ARG A 186 10.31 -13.24 -11.10
C ARG A 186 9.57 -14.01 -12.19
N HIS A 187 8.37 -13.54 -12.53
CA HIS A 187 7.54 -14.06 -13.62
C HIS A 187 7.62 -13.23 -14.91
N GLY A 188 8.58 -12.29 -15.01
CA GLY A 188 8.80 -11.47 -16.20
C GLY A 188 7.96 -10.19 -16.28
N GLY A 189 7.21 -9.85 -15.23
CA GLY A 189 6.51 -8.56 -15.12
C GLY A 189 7.51 -7.41 -14.97
N VAL A 190 7.21 -6.27 -15.57
CA VAL A 190 8.06 -5.08 -15.54
C VAL A 190 7.32 -3.95 -14.80
N ALA A 191 8.00 -3.30 -13.85
CA ALA A 191 7.44 -2.16 -13.11
C ALA A 191 8.45 -1.00 -13.09
N VAL A 192 7.99 0.21 -13.43
CA VAL A 192 8.81 1.42 -13.46
C VAL A 192 8.09 2.54 -12.71
N ASN A 193 8.77 3.14 -11.72
CA ASN A 193 8.27 4.30 -10.98
C ASN A 193 8.73 5.62 -11.64
N TYR A 194 8.14 6.74 -11.22
CA TYR A 194 8.37 8.08 -11.76
C TYR A 194 8.11 8.19 -13.27
N LEU A 195 7.15 7.41 -13.79
CA LEU A 195 6.62 7.55 -15.15
C LEU A 195 5.15 7.96 -15.08
N ALA A 196 4.88 9.22 -15.30
CA ALA A 196 3.53 9.77 -15.28
C ALA A 196 2.84 9.60 -16.64
N VAL A 197 1.60 9.14 -16.66
CA VAL A 197 0.77 9.17 -17.85
C VAL A 197 0.21 10.58 -18.03
N GLU A 198 0.65 11.28 -19.08
CA GLU A 198 0.13 12.59 -19.45
C GLU A 198 -1.12 12.47 -20.33
N GLN A 199 -1.11 11.53 -21.26
CA GLN A 199 -2.20 11.34 -22.23
C GLN A 199 -2.37 9.87 -22.58
N LEU A 200 -3.62 9.43 -22.69
CA LEU A 200 -3.96 8.14 -23.27
C LEU A 200 -3.89 8.23 -24.80
N LEU A 201 -3.21 7.29 -25.44
CA LEU A 201 -3.13 7.16 -26.89
C LEU A 201 -4.31 6.33 -27.40
N ARG A 202 -4.86 6.76 -28.55
CA ARG A 202 -6.00 6.10 -29.19
C ARG A 202 -5.61 5.56 -30.57
N ALA A 203 -6.33 4.57 -31.01
CA ALA A 203 -6.18 4.06 -32.37
C ALA A 203 -6.55 5.19 -33.37
N GLY A 204 -5.61 5.51 -34.26
CA GLY A 204 -5.75 6.60 -35.24
C GLY A 204 -5.03 7.90 -34.90
N ASP A 205 -4.50 8.09 -33.67
CA ASP A 205 -3.79 9.32 -33.29
C ASP A 205 -2.52 9.56 -34.13
N ASP A 206 -1.83 8.50 -34.59
CA ASP A 206 -0.60 8.62 -35.40
C ASP A 206 -0.87 9.24 -36.77
N ALA A 207 -1.97 8.86 -37.42
CA ALA A 207 -2.34 9.42 -38.72
C ALA A 207 -2.61 10.94 -38.68
N ALA A 208 -3.07 11.44 -37.53
CA ALA A 208 -3.32 12.85 -37.33
C ALA A 208 -2.04 13.66 -37.02
N GLN A 209 -1.01 13.01 -36.43
CA GLN A 209 0.28 13.65 -36.16
C GLN A 209 1.15 13.72 -37.42
N ASP A 210 1.20 12.67 -38.22
CA ASP A 210 1.93 12.65 -39.51
C ASP A 210 1.34 13.65 -40.51
N ALA A 211 0.02 13.82 -40.51
CA ALA A 211 -0.65 14.84 -41.34
C ALA A 211 -0.32 16.29 -40.92
N LYS A 212 -0.04 16.54 -39.63
CA LYS A 212 0.33 17.86 -39.12
C LYS A 212 1.80 18.25 -39.35
N HIS A 213 2.70 17.26 -39.52
CA HIS A 213 4.14 17.48 -39.64
C HIS A 213 4.68 17.33 -41.09
N GLY A 214 3.83 17.09 -42.09
CA GLY A 214 4.22 17.11 -43.49
C GLY A 214 5.29 16.09 -43.89
N ALA A 215 5.48 15.02 -43.13
CA ALA A 215 6.48 14.00 -43.39
C ALA A 215 5.98 13.04 -44.47
N LYS A 216 6.77 12.89 -45.54
CA LYS A 216 6.56 11.86 -46.60
C LYS A 216 6.49 10.48 -45.98
N ALA A 217 5.40 9.77 -46.25
CA ALA A 217 5.18 8.40 -45.81
C ALA A 217 6.34 7.50 -46.19
N GLY A 218 7.14 7.11 -45.21
CA GLY A 218 8.07 5.97 -45.30
C GLY A 218 7.26 4.69 -45.20
N GLN A 219 7.22 3.90 -46.29
CA GLN A 219 6.65 2.56 -46.32
C GLN A 219 7.44 1.65 -45.35
N GLY A 220 6.80 1.18 -44.26
CA GLY A 220 7.45 0.14 -43.47
C GLY A 220 6.91 -0.22 -42.09
N ALA A 221 5.79 0.30 -41.63
CA ALA A 221 5.18 -0.22 -40.39
C ALA A 221 3.96 -1.09 -40.73
N LYS A 222 4.10 -2.41 -40.64
CA LYS A 222 2.94 -3.31 -40.74
C LYS A 222 2.01 -3.09 -39.58
N PRO A 223 0.69 -2.94 -39.78
CA PRO A 223 -0.28 -2.87 -38.69
C PRO A 223 -0.22 -4.17 -37.89
N VAL A 224 -0.22 -4.04 -36.56
CA VAL A 224 -0.34 -5.20 -35.64
C VAL A 224 -1.62 -5.93 -36.01
N GLN A 225 -1.51 -7.13 -36.57
CA GLN A 225 -2.64 -8.01 -36.90
C GLN A 225 -3.28 -8.45 -35.58
N GLY A 226 -4.48 -7.96 -35.29
CA GLY A 226 -5.26 -8.33 -34.10
C GLY A 226 -6.15 -7.21 -33.53
N ALA A 227 -5.96 -5.96 -33.96
CA ALA A 227 -6.97 -4.92 -33.70
C ALA A 227 -8.12 -5.14 -34.69
N THR A 228 -9.28 -5.52 -34.17
CA THR A 228 -10.51 -5.54 -34.98
C THR A 228 -10.71 -4.14 -35.59
N ALA A 229 -10.53 -4.04 -36.90
CA ALA A 229 -10.79 -2.84 -37.66
C ALA A 229 -12.24 -2.38 -37.39
N GLY A 230 -12.43 -1.22 -36.69
CA GLY A 230 -13.76 -0.70 -36.55
C GLY A 230 -14.05 0.29 -35.45
N GLN A 231 -13.11 0.64 -34.55
CA GLN A 231 -13.40 1.68 -33.55
C GLN A 231 -12.28 2.74 -33.53
N ASN A 232 -12.42 3.79 -34.31
CA ASN A 232 -11.69 5.05 -34.12
C ASN A 232 -11.95 5.52 -32.70
N GLY A 233 -10.88 5.65 -31.89
CA GLY A 233 -10.98 6.15 -30.52
C GLY A 233 -10.75 5.15 -29.39
N THR A 234 -10.45 3.86 -29.67
CA THR A 234 -10.09 2.87 -28.62
C THR A 234 -8.70 3.17 -28.04
N VAL A 235 -8.58 3.19 -26.73
CA VAL A 235 -7.29 3.37 -26.03
C VAL A 235 -6.37 2.20 -26.33
N CYS A 236 -5.15 2.49 -26.79
CA CYS A 236 -4.14 1.50 -27.19
C CYS A 236 -2.74 1.77 -26.65
N GLY A 237 -2.60 2.72 -25.69
CA GLY A 237 -1.31 3.07 -25.12
C GLY A 237 -1.37 4.36 -24.29
N ALA A 238 -0.20 4.90 -23.99
CA ALA A 238 -0.07 6.15 -23.26
C ALA A 238 1.19 6.92 -23.67
N ARG A 239 1.11 8.26 -23.59
CA ARG A 239 2.26 9.15 -23.56
C ARG A 239 2.66 9.32 -22.09
N LEU A 240 3.94 9.07 -21.82
CA LEU A 240 4.53 9.07 -20.51
C LEU A 240 5.53 10.20 -20.37
N ARG A 241 5.58 10.85 -19.20
CA ARG A 241 6.66 11.75 -18.82
C ARG A 241 7.48 11.11 -17.71
N ASP A 242 8.78 11.05 -17.90
CA ASP A 242 9.74 10.64 -16.86
C ASP A 242 9.96 11.80 -15.89
N GLY A 243 9.54 11.65 -14.65
CA GLY A 243 9.69 12.66 -13.60
C GLY A 243 11.12 12.78 -13.03
N ILE A 244 12.08 12.03 -13.57
CA ILE A 244 13.51 12.11 -13.20
C ILE A 244 14.32 12.80 -14.28
N THR A 245 14.10 12.43 -15.55
CA THR A 245 14.84 12.98 -16.71
C THR A 245 14.07 14.03 -17.48
N GLU A 246 12.79 14.24 -17.16
CA GLU A 246 11.82 15.09 -17.87
C GLU A 246 11.54 14.63 -19.32
N ALA A 247 12.11 13.51 -19.75
CA ALA A 247 11.90 12.96 -21.08
C ALA A 247 10.47 12.47 -21.28
N THR A 248 9.97 12.60 -22.51
CA THR A 248 8.65 12.09 -22.91
C THR A 248 8.82 10.83 -23.75
N HIS A 249 8.00 9.82 -23.46
CA HIS A 249 8.01 8.52 -24.15
C HIS A 249 6.58 8.15 -24.57
N GLN A 250 6.47 7.24 -25.53
CA GLN A 250 5.21 6.60 -25.87
C GLN A 250 5.32 5.10 -25.64
N VAL A 251 4.24 4.50 -25.15
CA VAL A 251 4.12 3.06 -24.97
C VAL A 251 2.80 2.60 -25.56
N ARG A 252 2.82 1.45 -26.26
CA ARG A 252 1.63 0.81 -26.81
C ARG A 252 1.41 -0.53 -26.15
N ALA A 253 0.12 -0.88 -25.98
CA ALA A 253 -0.29 -2.16 -25.43
C ALA A 253 -1.62 -2.59 -26.05
N ARG A 254 -1.85 -3.90 -26.05
CA ARG A 254 -3.14 -4.46 -26.51
C ARG A 254 -4.30 -4.03 -25.62
N LEU A 255 -4.07 -3.85 -24.31
CA LEU A 255 -5.05 -3.34 -23.34
C LEU A 255 -4.37 -2.42 -22.33
N VAL A 256 -5.00 -1.30 -22.02
CA VAL A 256 -4.58 -0.37 -20.97
C VAL A 256 -5.50 -0.55 -19.75
N VAL A 257 -4.87 -0.75 -18.58
CA VAL A 257 -5.55 -0.93 -17.30
C VAL A 257 -5.21 0.23 -16.37
N SER A 258 -6.20 1.01 -15.95
CA SER A 258 -6.06 2.03 -14.92
C SER A 258 -6.29 1.40 -13.53
N ALA A 259 -5.23 1.31 -12.73
CA ALA A 259 -5.24 0.88 -11.34
C ALA A 259 -4.81 2.02 -10.40
N THR A 260 -5.21 3.26 -10.73
CA THR A 260 -4.76 4.49 -10.10
C THR A 260 -5.51 4.84 -8.80
N GLY A 261 -6.31 3.91 -8.27
CA GLY A 261 -6.97 4.07 -6.98
C GLY A 261 -7.83 5.34 -6.91
N ALA A 262 -7.55 6.23 -5.95
CA ALA A 262 -8.31 7.45 -5.75
C ALA A 262 -8.16 8.49 -6.89
N TRP A 263 -7.21 8.30 -7.80
CA TRP A 263 -6.97 9.16 -8.97
C TRP A 263 -7.62 8.63 -10.25
N ALA A 264 -8.43 7.57 -10.19
CA ALA A 264 -8.97 6.90 -11.38
C ALA A 264 -9.86 7.80 -12.24
N ASP A 265 -10.60 8.72 -11.65
CA ASP A 265 -11.46 9.66 -12.41
C ASP A 265 -10.66 10.61 -13.29
N GLY A 266 -9.40 10.93 -12.96
CA GLY A 266 -8.53 11.75 -13.80
C GLY A 266 -8.24 11.13 -15.18
N LEU A 267 -7.93 9.82 -15.22
CA LEU A 267 -7.73 9.13 -16.50
C LEU A 267 -9.06 8.85 -17.22
N ARG A 268 -10.13 8.55 -16.50
CA ARG A 268 -11.46 8.37 -17.07
C ARG A 268 -11.99 9.64 -17.74
N ALA A 269 -11.69 10.81 -17.14
CA ALA A 269 -12.06 12.11 -17.70
C ALA A 269 -11.42 12.36 -19.09
N GLN A 270 -10.21 11.83 -19.37
CA GLN A 270 -9.61 11.88 -20.71
C GLN A 270 -10.44 11.10 -21.76
N GLY A 271 -11.30 10.20 -21.32
CA GLY A 271 -12.28 9.47 -22.14
C GLY A 271 -13.65 10.11 -22.18
N GLY A 272 -13.84 11.28 -21.54
CA GLY A 272 -15.16 11.93 -21.41
C GLY A 272 -16.09 11.30 -20.37
N ALA A 273 -15.59 10.39 -19.52
CA ALA A 273 -16.41 9.73 -18.49
C ALA A 273 -16.62 10.65 -17.27
N ALA A 274 -17.83 10.62 -16.72
CA ALA A 274 -18.17 11.37 -15.52
C ALA A 274 -17.46 10.81 -14.28
N PRO A 275 -17.15 11.64 -13.27
CA PRO A 275 -16.60 11.19 -11.99
C PRO A 275 -17.51 10.18 -11.29
N ARG A 276 -16.91 9.18 -10.64
CA ARG A 276 -17.61 8.13 -9.85
C ARG A 276 -17.01 7.90 -8.48
N LEU A 277 -15.93 8.62 -8.15
CA LEU A 277 -15.25 8.45 -6.88
C LEU A 277 -15.56 9.57 -5.91
N ARG A 278 -15.67 9.19 -4.65
CA ARG A 278 -15.68 10.07 -3.48
C ARG A 278 -14.40 9.85 -2.70
N PRO A 279 -13.36 10.69 -2.88
CA PRO A 279 -12.11 10.54 -2.12
C PRO A 279 -12.35 10.76 -0.63
N LEU A 280 -12.05 9.74 0.20
CA LEU A 280 -12.18 9.81 1.65
C LEU A 280 -10.81 9.76 2.33
N ARG A 281 -10.49 10.76 3.17
CA ARG A 281 -9.25 10.79 3.93
C ARG A 281 -9.41 10.06 5.25
N GLY A 282 -8.39 9.26 5.59
CA GLY A 282 -8.21 8.64 6.89
C GLY A 282 -6.83 8.93 7.44
N SER A 283 -6.79 9.52 8.62
CA SER A 283 -5.58 10.01 9.27
C SER A 283 -5.21 9.18 10.49
N HIS A 284 -3.91 9.12 10.79
CA HIS A 284 -3.36 8.33 11.90
C HIS A 284 -2.33 9.13 12.67
N LEU A 285 -2.25 8.85 13.98
CA LEU A 285 -1.16 9.29 14.85
C LEU A 285 -0.19 8.14 15.07
N VAL A 286 1.08 8.47 15.23
CA VAL A 286 2.15 7.53 15.58
C VAL A 286 2.75 7.98 16.90
N LEU A 287 2.73 7.09 17.90
CA LEU A 287 3.28 7.33 19.23
C LEU A 287 4.42 6.32 19.51
N PRO A 288 5.42 6.68 20.31
CA PRO A 288 6.41 5.73 20.78
C PRO A 288 5.74 4.60 21.57
N ALA A 289 6.17 3.34 21.34
CA ALA A 289 5.60 2.19 22.04
C ALA A 289 5.74 2.30 23.58
N TRP A 290 6.80 2.93 24.09
CA TRP A 290 6.98 3.16 25.53
C TRP A 290 6.00 4.19 26.10
N ARG A 291 5.44 5.10 25.29
CA ARG A 291 4.50 6.12 25.71
C ARG A 291 3.05 5.64 25.69
N LEU A 292 2.70 4.82 24.70
CA LEU A 292 1.45 4.08 24.64
C LEU A 292 1.76 2.59 24.47
N PRO A 293 2.12 1.89 25.58
CA PRO A 293 2.53 0.50 25.53
C PRO A 293 1.32 -0.43 25.35
N LEU A 294 1.27 -1.13 24.24
CA LEU A 294 0.21 -2.07 23.92
C LEU A 294 0.83 -3.41 23.50
N ALA A 295 0.42 -4.50 24.14
CA ALA A 295 0.78 -5.87 23.73
C ALA A 295 -0.10 -6.33 22.56
N GLN A 296 -1.31 -5.79 22.44
CA GLN A 296 -2.29 -6.12 21.42
C GLN A 296 -3.04 -4.87 20.97
N ALA A 297 -3.79 -4.97 19.88
CA ALA A 297 -4.65 -3.87 19.44
C ALA A 297 -5.79 -3.65 20.42
N VAL A 298 -6.10 -2.39 20.74
CA VAL A 298 -7.28 -2.00 21.49
C VAL A 298 -8.25 -1.32 20.53
N SER A 299 -9.46 -1.88 20.45
CA SER A 299 -10.57 -1.29 19.72
C SER A 299 -11.35 -0.39 20.67
N LEU A 300 -11.37 0.89 20.39
CA LEU A 300 -12.07 1.89 21.17
C LEU A 300 -13.21 2.52 20.37
N MET A 301 -14.28 2.90 21.06
CA MET A 301 -15.39 3.61 20.43
C MET A 301 -15.23 5.08 20.72
N HIS A 302 -15.18 5.92 19.70
CA HIS A 302 -14.96 7.36 19.86
C HIS A 302 -16.09 7.99 20.69
N PRO A 303 -15.79 8.82 21.72
CA PRO A 303 -16.81 9.34 22.64
C PRO A 303 -17.84 10.25 21.99
N ALA A 304 -17.49 10.96 20.91
CA ALA A 304 -18.40 11.90 20.25
C ALA A 304 -19.42 11.26 19.31
N ASP A 305 -19.03 10.18 18.57
CA ASP A 305 -19.86 9.63 17.50
C ASP A 305 -19.97 8.09 17.52
N GLY A 306 -19.29 7.42 18.45
CA GLY A 306 -19.32 5.97 18.59
C GLY A 306 -18.64 5.20 17.43
N ARG A 307 -17.81 5.87 16.63
CA ARG A 307 -17.05 5.18 15.57
C ARG A 307 -15.88 4.41 16.14
N PRO A 308 -15.57 3.22 15.58
CA PRO A 308 -14.40 2.47 16.03
C PRO A 308 -13.10 3.14 15.59
N VAL A 309 -12.21 3.33 16.55
CA VAL A 309 -10.82 3.73 16.37
C VAL A 309 -9.95 2.60 16.92
N PHE A 310 -8.79 2.37 16.36
CA PHE A 310 -7.85 1.33 16.79
C PHE A 310 -6.56 1.96 17.27
N ALA A 311 -6.04 1.46 18.39
CA ALA A 311 -4.67 1.69 18.83
C ALA A 311 -3.95 0.34 18.84
N PHE A 312 -2.81 0.20 18.17
CA PHE A 312 -2.14 -1.11 18.06
C PHE A 312 -0.64 -1.00 17.83
N PRO A 313 0.15 -2.00 18.32
CA PRO A 313 1.58 -2.05 18.13
C PRO A 313 1.94 -2.35 16.67
N TRP A 314 2.81 -1.54 16.09
CA TRP A 314 3.28 -1.70 14.73
C TRP A 314 4.74 -1.26 14.60
N GLU A 315 5.64 -2.16 14.18
CA GLU A 315 7.02 -1.83 13.82
C GLU A 315 7.81 -1.04 14.89
N GLY A 316 7.62 -1.34 16.16
CA GLY A 316 8.29 -0.65 17.28
C GLY A 316 7.60 0.63 17.77
N VAL A 317 6.47 1.02 17.17
CA VAL A 317 5.65 2.16 17.59
C VAL A 317 4.21 1.73 17.82
N THR A 318 3.36 2.64 18.32
CA THR A 318 1.92 2.45 18.41
C THR A 318 1.21 3.36 17.41
N LEU A 319 0.41 2.76 16.52
CA LEU A 319 -0.46 3.47 15.60
C LEU A 319 -1.84 3.68 16.20
N VAL A 320 -2.42 4.87 15.95
CA VAL A 320 -3.77 5.23 16.38
C VAL A 320 -4.56 5.78 15.18
N GLY A 321 -5.70 5.22 14.90
CA GLY A 321 -6.56 5.65 13.77
C GLY A 321 -7.75 4.73 13.57
N THR A 322 -8.69 5.16 12.73
CA THR A 322 -8.52 6.15 11.68
C THR A 322 -9.71 7.12 11.67
N THR A 323 -9.50 8.30 11.14
CA THR A 323 -10.59 9.20 10.75
C THR A 323 -11.24 8.77 9.43
N ASP A 324 -12.36 9.37 9.04
CA ASP A 324 -13.06 9.09 7.76
C ASP A 324 -13.81 10.37 7.33
N VAL A 325 -13.13 11.23 6.60
CA VAL A 325 -13.62 12.54 6.20
C VAL A 325 -13.48 12.75 4.70
N ASP A 326 -14.36 13.55 4.09
CA ASP A 326 -14.23 13.92 2.68
C ASP A 326 -12.89 14.62 2.42
N HIS A 327 -12.15 14.18 1.42
CA HIS A 327 -10.91 14.80 1.02
C HIS A 327 -11.17 15.86 -0.07
N ARG A 328 -11.06 17.12 0.32
CA ARG A 328 -11.33 18.27 -0.57
C ARG A 328 -10.06 18.97 -1.04
N ALA A 329 -8.89 18.57 -0.54
CA ALA A 329 -7.62 19.15 -0.95
C ALA A 329 -7.21 18.65 -2.36
N ASN A 330 -6.26 19.35 -2.97
CA ASN A 330 -5.75 18.98 -4.29
C ASN A 330 -5.07 17.62 -4.26
N MET A 331 -5.56 16.68 -5.05
CA MET A 331 -5.06 15.32 -5.20
C MET A 331 -3.64 15.23 -5.80
N ALA A 332 -3.09 16.33 -6.32
CA ALA A 332 -1.70 16.38 -6.78
C ALA A 332 -0.68 16.42 -5.63
N HIS A 333 -1.12 16.74 -4.42
CA HIS A 333 -0.27 16.79 -3.22
C HIS A 333 -0.51 15.60 -2.32
N GLU A 334 0.43 15.32 -1.43
CA GLU A 334 0.23 14.34 -0.37
C GLU A 334 -0.89 14.77 0.57
N ALA A 335 -1.72 13.82 0.99
CA ALA A 335 -2.68 14.08 2.03
C ALA A 335 -1.97 14.26 3.37
N ALA A 336 -2.38 15.29 4.14
CA ALA A 336 -1.91 15.54 5.49
C ALA A 336 -3.09 15.48 6.46
N ILE A 337 -2.81 15.14 7.72
CA ILE A 337 -3.78 15.22 8.82
C ILE A 337 -4.13 16.69 9.08
N THR A 338 -5.37 16.97 9.47
CA THR A 338 -5.77 18.30 9.90
C THR A 338 -5.76 18.43 11.43
N ARG A 339 -5.75 19.66 11.95
CA ARG A 339 -5.85 19.94 13.38
C ARG A 339 -7.07 19.24 13.99
N ALA A 340 -8.24 19.38 13.38
CA ALA A 340 -9.47 18.76 13.83
C ALA A 340 -9.39 17.22 13.92
N GLU A 341 -8.64 16.58 13.00
CA GLU A 341 -8.42 15.13 13.06
C GLU A 341 -7.45 14.72 14.16
N VAL A 342 -6.43 15.55 14.46
CA VAL A 342 -5.56 15.34 15.64
C VAL A 342 -6.38 15.40 16.91
N ASP A 343 -7.19 16.46 17.08
CA ASP A 343 -8.05 16.65 18.25
C ASP A 343 -9.04 15.48 18.42
N TYR A 344 -9.63 15.03 17.31
CA TYR A 344 -10.53 13.87 17.28
C TYR A 344 -9.83 12.61 17.79
N LEU A 345 -8.67 12.27 17.26
CA LEU A 345 -7.93 11.06 17.67
C LEU A 345 -7.39 11.16 19.10
N MET A 346 -6.96 12.35 19.54
CA MET A 346 -6.53 12.58 20.91
C MET A 346 -7.69 12.45 21.90
N ALA A 347 -8.88 12.92 21.55
CA ALA A 347 -10.08 12.74 22.39
C ALA A 347 -10.40 11.25 22.61
N ALA A 348 -10.27 10.42 21.57
CA ALA A 348 -10.44 8.97 21.70
C ALA A 348 -9.38 8.34 22.62
N LEU A 349 -8.13 8.80 22.54
CA LEU A 349 -7.05 8.34 23.41
C LEU A 349 -7.26 8.74 24.87
N HIS A 350 -7.70 9.98 25.13
CA HIS A 350 -7.97 10.46 26.48
C HIS A 350 -9.14 9.71 27.15
N ASP A 351 -10.20 9.38 26.38
CA ASP A 351 -11.32 8.58 26.88
C ASP A 351 -10.89 7.15 27.23
N GLN A 352 -10.08 6.53 26.35
CA GLN A 352 -9.70 5.11 26.50
C GLN A 352 -8.53 4.88 27.45
N PHE A 353 -7.55 5.81 27.51
CA PHE A 353 -6.32 5.68 28.27
C PHE A 353 -6.07 6.88 29.21
N PRO A 354 -7.03 7.20 30.10
CA PRO A 354 -6.97 8.43 30.88
C PRO A 354 -5.75 8.51 31.81
N GLN A 355 -5.28 7.37 32.33
CA GLN A 355 -4.15 7.30 33.26
C GLN A 355 -2.79 7.62 32.60
N LEU A 356 -2.68 7.48 31.26
CA LEU A 356 -1.45 7.76 30.56
C LEU A 356 -1.18 9.26 30.37
N ALA A 357 -2.17 10.13 30.57
CA ALA A 357 -2.06 11.57 30.39
C ALA A 357 -1.30 11.95 29.09
N LEU A 358 -1.72 11.34 27.97
CA LEU A 358 -1.11 11.55 26.66
C LEU A 358 -1.28 13.00 26.20
N VAL A 359 -0.26 13.57 25.60
CA VAL A 359 -0.25 14.93 25.06
C VAL A 359 0.30 14.95 23.64
N GLU A 360 0.05 16.01 22.88
CA GLU A 360 0.46 16.09 21.47
C GLU A 360 1.96 15.91 21.26
N ARG A 361 2.81 16.41 22.14
CA ARG A 361 4.26 16.22 22.07
C ARG A 361 4.71 14.75 22.13
N ASP A 362 3.81 13.85 22.55
CA ASP A 362 4.06 12.41 22.52
C ASP A 362 3.97 11.84 21.10
N ILE A 363 3.28 12.54 20.19
CA ILE A 363 3.15 12.15 18.80
C ILE A 363 4.52 12.35 18.11
N ILE A 364 5.04 11.29 17.51
CA ILE A 364 6.33 11.34 16.80
C ILE A 364 6.18 11.54 15.29
N ALA A 365 5.04 11.13 14.74
CA ALA A 365 4.69 11.34 13.34
C ALA A 365 3.16 11.24 13.17
N THR A 366 2.66 11.74 12.06
CA THR A 366 1.30 11.54 11.58
C THR A 366 1.33 11.08 10.13
N TYR A 367 0.25 10.53 9.62
CA TYR A 367 0.07 10.32 8.19
C TYR A 367 -1.42 10.26 7.83
N ALA A 368 -1.71 10.61 6.58
CA ALA A 368 -3.07 10.54 6.04
C ALA A 368 -3.07 9.84 4.68
N GLY A 369 -4.09 9.02 4.43
CA GLY A 369 -4.28 8.34 3.15
C GLY A 369 -5.67 8.62 2.58
N VAL A 370 -5.76 8.71 1.25
CA VAL A 370 -7.03 8.92 0.54
C VAL A 370 -7.52 7.58 0.01
N ARG A 371 -8.73 7.20 0.38
CA ARG A 371 -9.38 5.95 -0.03
C ARG A 371 -10.14 6.15 -1.33
N PRO A 372 -10.03 5.23 -2.31
CA PRO A 372 -10.85 5.23 -3.52
C PRO A 372 -12.23 4.65 -3.21
N VAL A 373 -13.13 5.47 -2.76
CA VAL A 373 -14.50 5.04 -2.45
C VAL A 373 -15.41 5.38 -3.63
N ILE A 374 -16.26 4.43 -4.02
CA ILE A 374 -17.25 4.66 -5.07
C ILE A 374 -18.38 5.48 -4.47
N ASP A 375 -18.69 6.61 -5.08
CA ASP A 375 -19.77 7.48 -4.65
C ASP A 375 -21.12 6.80 -4.90
N SER A 376 -21.85 6.52 -3.83
CA SER A 376 -23.22 5.99 -3.87
C SER A 376 -24.26 7.01 -3.41
N GLY A 377 -23.85 8.26 -3.19
CA GLY A 377 -24.72 9.35 -2.77
C GLY A 377 -25.06 9.34 -1.28
N GLN A 378 -24.31 8.61 -0.45
CA GLN A 378 -24.54 8.60 1.00
C GLN A 378 -24.12 9.94 1.62
N SER A 379 -24.97 10.49 2.49
CA SER A 379 -24.64 11.73 3.24
C SER A 379 -23.45 11.52 4.20
N ASP A 380 -23.38 10.35 4.84
CA ASP A 380 -22.31 9.98 5.78
C ASP A 380 -21.20 9.22 5.04
N PRO A 381 -19.95 9.74 4.98
CA PRO A 381 -18.83 9.09 4.31
C PRO A 381 -18.55 7.67 4.82
N SER A 382 -18.82 7.41 6.10
CA SER A 382 -18.57 6.12 6.72
C SER A 382 -19.50 5.00 6.24
N LYS A 383 -20.64 5.35 5.62
CA LYS A 383 -21.65 4.40 5.09
C LYS A 383 -21.39 3.99 3.64
N GLU A 384 -20.43 4.64 2.96
CA GLU A 384 -20.06 4.27 1.61
C GLU A 384 -19.50 2.84 1.52
N GLY A 385 -19.80 2.16 0.40
CA GLY A 385 -19.35 0.80 0.14
C GLY A 385 -17.84 0.68 0.00
N ARG A 386 -17.29 -0.48 0.33
CA ARG A 386 -15.85 -0.80 0.21
C ARG A 386 -15.60 -1.90 -0.84
N GLU A 387 -16.51 -2.08 -1.77
CA GLU A 387 -16.40 -3.01 -2.88
C GLU A 387 -15.48 -2.43 -3.96
N HIS A 388 -14.88 -3.29 -4.77
CA HIS A 388 -14.14 -2.85 -5.94
C HIS A 388 -15.07 -2.74 -7.15
N ALA A 389 -14.66 -1.94 -8.13
CA ALA A 389 -15.37 -1.78 -9.39
C ALA A 389 -14.43 -1.93 -10.58
N LEU A 390 -14.98 -2.46 -11.66
CA LEU A 390 -14.33 -2.63 -12.95
C LEU A 390 -15.19 -2.01 -14.04
N TRP A 391 -14.67 -0.93 -14.66
CA TRP A 391 -15.35 -0.25 -15.77
C TRP A 391 -14.50 -0.35 -17.02
N LEU A 392 -15.09 -0.83 -18.10
CA LEU A 392 -14.47 -0.83 -19.43
C LEU A 392 -15.13 0.28 -20.27
N GLU A 393 -14.34 1.33 -20.55
CA GLU A 393 -14.81 2.53 -21.24
C GLU A 393 -13.82 2.87 -22.36
N ASN A 394 -14.25 2.84 -23.61
CA ASN A 394 -13.43 3.18 -24.79
C ASN A 394 -12.04 2.50 -24.83
N GLY A 395 -11.94 1.23 -24.41
CA GLY A 395 -10.70 0.48 -24.40
C GLY A 395 -9.83 0.66 -23.14
N LEU A 396 -10.23 1.53 -22.20
CA LEU A 396 -9.61 1.64 -20.88
C LEU A 396 -10.35 0.78 -19.87
N LEU A 397 -9.65 -0.19 -19.27
CA LEU A 397 -10.18 -0.96 -18.13
C LEU A 397 -9.79 -0.26 -16.82
N THR A 398 -10.75 0.38 -16.16
CA THR A 398 -10.52 1.01 -14.84
C THR A 398 -10.84 0.03 -13.73
N VAL A 399 -9.89 -0.14 -12.80
CA VAL A 399 -9.99 -0.99 -11.61
C VAL A 399 -9.74 -0.12 -10.38
N THR A 400 -10.74 0.06 -9.53
CA THR A 400 -10.65 0.94 -8.36
C THR A 400 -11.52 0.46 -7.21
N GLY A 401 -11.41 1.08 -6.04
CA GLY A 401 -12.09 0.63 -4.83
C GLY A 401 -11.41 -0.57 -4.18
N GLY A 402 -12.18 -1.33 -3.39
CA GLY A 402 -11.69 -2.54 -2.72
C GLY A 402 -10.78 -2.27 -1.52
N LYS A 403 -10.01 -3.28 -1.14
CA LYS A 403 -9.18 -3.30 0.07
C LYS A 403 -7.81 -3.92 -0.20
N LEU A 404 -6.84 -3.56 0.65
CA LEU A 404 -5.53 -4.19 0.67
C LEU A 404 -5.63 -5.74 0.79
N THR A 405 -6.51 -6.23 1.64
CA THR A 405 -6.68 -7.67 1.91
C THR A 405 -7.06 -8.48 0.67
N THR A 406 -7.91 -7.93 -0.21
CA THR A 406 -8.51 -8.67 -1.34
C THR A 406 -7.85 -8.35 -2.69
N PHE A 407 -6.64 -7.82 -2.70
CA PHE A 407 -5.97 -7.38 -3.93
C PHE A 407 -5.83 -8.49 -4.97
N ARG A 408 -5.62 -9.75 -4.56
CA ARG A 408 -5.53 -10.91 -5.44
C ARG A 408 -6.87 -11.18 -6.15
N VAL A 409 -7.97 -11.13 -5.42
CA VAL A 409 -9.32 -11.28 -5.99
C VAL A 409 -9.59 -10.18 -7.02
N ILE A 410 -9.29 -8.93 -6.66
CA ILE A 410 -9.43 -7.77 -7.56
C ILE A 410 -8.60 -7.97 -8.84
N ALA A 411 -7.36 -8.45 -8.71
CA ALA A 411 -6.48 -8.71 -9.84
C ALA A 411 -7.03 -9.81 -10.77
N LEU A 412 -7.54 -10.91 -10.20
CA LEU A 412 -8.15 -11.98 -10.98
C LEU A 412 -9.43 -11.54 -11.68
N ASP A 413 -10.26 -10.73 -11.03
CA ASP A 413 -11.48 -10.18 -11.65
C ASP A 413 -11.13 -9.19 -12.78
N ALA A 414 -10.07 -8.40 -12.61
CA ALA A 414 -9.54 -7.55 -13.69
C ALA A 414 -9.10 -8.40 -14.90
N LEU A 415 -8.37 -9.49 -14.68
CA LEU A 415 -7.93 -10.38 -15.77
C LEU A 415 -9.11 -11.13 -16.41
N LYS A 416 -10.13 -11.55 -15.65
CA LYS A 416 -11.35 -12.12 -16.22
C LYS A 416 -12.05 -11.13 -17.15
N LYS A 417 -12.09 -9.84 -16.76
CA LYS A 417 -12.67 -8.78 -17.60
C LYS A 417 -11.80 -8.46 -18.81
N ALA A 418 -10.47 -8.62 -18.70
CA ALA A 418 -9.50 -8.39 -19.77
C ALA A 418 -9.46 -9.54 -20.79
N ALA A 419 -9.69 -10.78 -20.40
CA ALA A 419 -9.53 -11.97 -21.24
C ALA A 419 -10.22 -11.89 -22.62
N PRO A 420 -11.48 -11.44 -22.75
CA PRO A 420 -12.12 -11.29 -24.06
C PRO A 420 -11.46 -10.27 -24.99
N LEU A 421 -10.64 -9.36 -24.40
CA LEU A 421 -9.94 -8.28 -25.11
C LEU A 421 -8.51 -8.67 -25.51
N LEU A 422 -8.06 -9.89 -25.16
CA LEU A 422 -6.73 -10.43 -25.42
C LEU A 422 -6.84 -11.71 -26.26
N PRO A 423 -7.18 -11.60 -27.57
CA PRO A 423 -7.34 -12.76 -28.45
C PRO A 423 -6.13 -13.69 -28.43
N GLY A 424 -6.37 -15.00 -28.32
CA GLY A 424 -5.32 -16.02 -28.24
C GLY A 424 -4.75 -16.25 -26.84
N TRP A 425 -5.15 -15.48 -25.82
CA TRP A 425 -4.79 -15.73 -24.43
C TRP A 425 -5.91 -16.50 -23.70
N ASN A 426 -5.61 -17.74 -23.30
CA ASN A 426 -6.52 -18.68 -22.64
C ASN A 426 -5.85 -19.24 -21.38
N ALA A 427 -5.58 -18.38 -20.40
CA ALA A 427 -5.01 -18.82 -19.14
C ALA A 427 -6.08 -19.17 -18.11
N GLU A 428 -5.79 -20.17 -17.30
CA GLU A 428 -6.62 -20.50 -16.16
C GLU A 428 -6.54 -19.42 -15.08
N LEU A 429 -7.68 -18.91 -14.65
CA LEU A 429 -7.79 -17.81 -13.67
C LEU A 429 -8.14 -18.32 -12.26
N GLN A 430 -7.65 -19.52 -11.90
CA GLN A 430 -7.76 -20.02 -10.54
C GLN A 430 -6.78 -19.28 -9.62
N PRO A 431 -7.18 -18.99 -8.37
CA PRO A 431 -6.29 -18.42 -7.37
C PRO A 431 -5.08 -19.31 -7.11
N GLN A 432 -3.88 -18.73 -7.16
CA GLN A 432 -2.62 -19.37 -6.79
C GLN A 432 -2.06 -18.67 -5.55
N PRO A 433 -1.16 -19.31 -4.78
CA PRO A 433 -0.44 -18.65 -3.70
C PRO A 433 0.20 -17.36 -4.20
N VAL A 434 0.08 -16.27 -3.42
CA VAL A 434 0.70 -14.98 -3.79
C VAL A 434 2.22 -15.12 -3.75
N PHE A 435 2.73 -15.77 -2.70
CA PHE A 435 4.15 -15.96 -2.48
C PHE A 435 4.51 -17.42 -2.27
N VAL A 436 5.64 -17.81 -2.82
CA VAL A 436 6.30 -19.07 -2.45
C VAL A 436 7.10 -18.82 -1.17
N GLN A 437 6.95 -19.72 -0.19
CA GLN A 437 7.70 -19.64 1.07
C GLN A 437 9.20 -19.81 0.78
N PRO A 438 10.04 -18.82 1.13
CA PRO A 438 11.47 -18.95 0.97
C PRO A 438 12.04 -19.95 2.00
N PRO A 439 13.18 -20.58 1.70
CA PRO A 439 13.85 -21.44 2.67
C PRO A 439 14.24 -20.65 3.93
N PRO A 440 14.48 -21.31 5.06
CA PRO A 440 15.07 -20.67 6.23
C PRO A 440 16.38 -19.98 5.89
N LEU A 441 16.63 -18.83 6.53
CA LEU A 441 17.95 -18.18 6.43
C LEU A 441 19.02 -19.08 7.06
N ARG A 442 20.22 -19.04 6.52
CA ARG A 442 21.39 -19.63 7.18
C ARG A 442 21.55 -19.00 8.56
N TYR A 443 21.92 -19.81 9.53
CA TYR A 443 22.13 -19.30 10.88
C TYR A 443 23.08 -18.12 10.88
N ASN A 444 22.69 -17.05 11.57
CA ASN A 444 23.50 -15.87 11.80
C ASN A 444 23.33 -15.44 13.26
N ARG A 445 24.42 -15.43 14.03
CA ARG A 445 24.42 -15.10 15.47
C ARG A 445 23.93 -13.66 15.78
N HIS A 446 23.94 -12.78 14.79
CA HIS A 446 23.51 -11.38 14.93
C HIS A 446 22.02 -11.17 14.67
N LEU A 447 21.29 -12.22 14.25
CA LEU A 447 19.84 -12.16 14.00
C LEU A 447 19.09 -13.03 14.99
N SER A 448 18.08 -12.47 15.65
CA SER A 448 17.11 -13.27 16.40
C SER A 448 16.21 -14.09 15.46
N VAL A 449 15.55 -15.09 15.99
CA VAL A 449 14.58 -15.91 15.22
C VAL A 449 13.46 -15.07 14.63
N SER A 450 12.97 -14.08 15.39
CA SER A 450 11.94 -13.13 14.92
C SER A 450 12.43 -12.24 13.79
N GLN A 451 13.64 -11.69 13.89
CA GLN A 451 14.25 -10.90 12.82
C GLN A 451 14.46 -11.72 11.55
N ALA A 452 14.94 -12.95 11.66
CA ALA A 452 15.12 -13.85 10.53
C ALA A 452 13.76 -14.17 9.84
N ALA A 453 12.72 -14.46 10.62
CA ALA A 453 11.37 -14.70 10.10
C ALA A 453 10.80 -13.45 9.41
N ARG A 454 11.00 -12.27 10.01
CA ARG A 454 10.61 -10.98 9.46
C ARG A 454 11.29 -10.68 8.13
N LEU A 455 12.62 -10.84 8.04
CA LEU A 455 13.37 -10.65 6.80
C LEU A 455 12.88 -11.59 5.69
N ARG A 456 12.62 -12.86 6.02
CA ARG A 456 12.08 -13.83 5.06
C ARG A 456 10.72 -13.42 4.49
N GLY A 457 9.80 -12.98 5.35
CA GLY A 457 8.49 -12.52 4.92
C GLY A 457 8.56 -11.28 4.03
N ARG A 458 9.38 -10.32 4.41
CA ARG A 458 9.50 -9.00 3.75
C ARG A 458 10.27 -9.05 2.42
N TYR A 459 11.31 -9.88 2.32
CA TYR A 459 12.21 -9.95 1.16
C TYR A 459 12.11 -11.28 0.39
N GLY A 460 11.42 -12.27 0.93
CA GLY A 460 11.23 -13.56 0.28
C GLY A 460 12.57 -14.22 -0.08
N PRO A 461 12.73 -14.70 -1.34
CA PRO A 461 13.98 -15.33 -1.76
C PRO A 461 15.23 -14.43 -1.70
N GLN A 462 15.05 -13.12 -1.64
CA GLN A 462 16.15 -12.17 -1.56
C GLN A 462 16.68 -11.96 -0.12
N ALA A 463 15.98 -12.49 0.90
CA ALA A 463 16.32 -12.26 2.31
C ALA A 463 17.73 -12.74 2.67
N GLN A 464 18.19 -13.88 2.13
CA GLN A 464 19.54 -14.37 2.38
C GLN A 464 20.60 -13.45 1.76
N ALA A 465 20.37 -12.99 0.53
CA ALA A 465 21.29 -12.09 -0.16
C ALA A 465 21.39 -10.73 0.55
N LEU A 466 20.29 -10.24 1.14
CA LEU A 466 20.31 -9.04 1.97
C LEU A 466 21.22 -9.23 3.20
N VAL A 467 21.09 -10.37 3.90
CA VAL A 467 21.92 -10.68 5.07
C VAL A 467 23.39 -10.83 4.69
N ASP A 468 23.66 -11.50 3.56
CA ASP A 468 25.03 -11.71 3.06
C ASP A 468 25.72 -10.41 2.58
N ALA A 469 24.93 -9.41 2.18
CA ALA A 469 25.42 -8.11 1.74
C ALA A 469 25.60 -7.09 2.87
N ALA A 470 25.25 -7.45 4.11
CA ALA A 470 25.38 -6.57 5.27
C ALA A 470 26.85 -6.39 5.66
N HIS A 471 27.24 -5.16 5.97
CA HIS A 471 28.53 -4.84 6.55
C HIS A 471 28.47 -4.93 8.08
N ASP A 472 29.64 -4.78 8.73
CA ASP A 472 29.74 -4.83 10.19
C ASP A 472 28.80 -3.82 10.86
N GLY A 473 28.02 -4.29 11.85
CA GLY A 473 27.02 -3.50 12.57
C GLY A 473 25.74 -3.19 11.79
N GLU A 474 25.58 -3.65 10.54
CA GLU A 474 24.37 -3.39 9.75
C GLU A 474 23.22 -4.39 10.02
N LEU A 475 23.46 -5.47 10.72
CA LEU A 475 22.42 -6.37 11.21
C LEU A 475 21.78 -5.89 12.53
N GLU A 476 22.25 -4.77 13.09
CA GLU A 476 21.65 -4.13 14.25
C GLU A 476 20.39 -3.35 13.86
N THR A 477 19.45 -3.22 14.82
CA THR A 477 18.24 -2.42 14.64
C THR A 477 18.52 -0.92 14.72
N ILE A 478 17.67 -0.13 14.10
CA ILE A 478 17.79 1.33 14.05
C ILE A 478 16.85 1.94 15.10
N GLY A 479 17.43 2.52 16.14
CA GLY A 479 16.68 3.12 17.24
C GLY A 479 15.73 2.11 17.88
N GLY A 480 14.50 2.52 18.17
CA GLY A 480 13.42 1.66 18.70
C GLY A 480 12.63 0.91 17.63
N SER A 481 13.06 0.94 16.36
CA SER A 481 12.35 0.29 15.25
C SER A 481 12.76 -1.18 15.10
N GLU A 482 11.96 -1.93 14.34
CA GLU A 482 12.27 -3.31 13.93
C GLU A 482 13.16 -3.38 12.66
N THR A 483 13.55 -2.23 12.11
CA THR A 483 14.35 -2.13 10.89
C THR A 483 15.85 -2.25 11.21
N ILE A 484 16.57 -3.08 10.46
CA ILE A 484 18.03 -3.19 10.55
C ILE A 484 18.71 -2.32 9.46
N TRP A 485 19.95 -1.88 9.71
CA TRP A 485 20.69 -1.01 8.80
C TRP A 485 20.90 -1.62 7.41
N ALA A 486 21.09 -2.93 7.32
CA ALA A 486 21.25 -3.64 6.05
C ALA A 486 20.04 -3.48 5.10
N GLN A 487 18.83 -3.22 5.63
CA GLN A 487 17.67 -2.97 4.80
C GLN A 487 17.76 -1.64 4.03
N LEU A 488 18.45 -0.64 4.58
CA LEU A 488 18.71 0.62 3.90
C LEU A 488 19.65 0.41 2.70
N ARG A 489 20.78 -0.30 2.92
CA ARG A 489 21.73 -0.65 1.86
C ARG A 489 21.04 -1.44 0.74
N TRP A 490 20.28 -2.45 1.13
CA TRP A 490 19.54 -3.29 0.18
C TRP A 490 18.56 -2.49 -0.67
N ALA A 491 17.78 -1.62 -0.03
CA ALA A 491 16.81 -0.77 -0.70
C ALA A 491 17.48 0.23 -1.66
N ALA A 492 18.56 0.88 -1.21
CA ALA A 492 19.33 1.83 -2.03
C ALA A 492 19.91 1.15 -3.28
N ARG A 493 20.39 -0.10 -3.12
CA ARG A 493 21.03 -0.87 -4.21
C ARG A 493 20.05 -1.41 -5.26
N GLY A 494 18.83 -1.77 -4.88
CA GLY A 494 18.00 -2.59 -5.77
C GLY A 494 16.49 -2.38 -5.74
N GLU A 495 15.95 -1.45 -4.95
CA GLU A 495 14.50 -1.25 -4.82
C GLU A 495 14.00 0.06 -5.46
N ALA A 496 14.59 0.47 -6.58
CA ALA A 496 14.16 1.61 -7.39
C ALA A 496 14.02 2.94 -6.61
N VAL A 497 14.90 3.19 -5.66
CA VAL A 497 14.93 4.44 -4.90
C VAL A 497 15.41 5.58 -5.79
N GLN A 498 14.59 6.63 -5.97
CA GLN A 498 14.91 7.82 -6.75
C GLN A 498 15.01 9.08 -5.88
N LYS A 499 14.32 9.09 -4.74
CA LYS A 499 14.29 10.18 -3.77
C LYS A 499 14.50 9.64 -2.35
N LEU A 500 14.97 10.50 -1.44
CA LEU A 500 15.21 10.09 -0.04
C LEU A 500 13.89 9.70 0.67
N GLU A 501 12.77 10.31 0.31
CA GLU A 501 11.46 9.94 0.81
C GLU A 501 11.03 8.51 0.45
N ASP A 502 11.48 7.97 -0.69
CA ASP A 502 11.23 6.58 -1.07
C ASP A 502 11.85 5.64 -0.06
N LEU A 503 13.10 5.91 0.29
CA LEU A 503 13.88 5.12 1.22
C LEU A 503 13.28 5.14 2.64
N LEU A 504 12.98 6.34 3.15
CA LEU A 504 12.63 6.54 4.57
C LEU A 504 11.13 6.37 4.85
N LEU A 505 10.25 6.64 3.88
CA LEU A 505 8.80 6.55 4.07
C LEU A 505 8.19 5.27 3.50
N ARG A 506 8.84 4.58 2.54
CA ARG A 506 8.24 3.41 1.85
C ARG A 506 9.10 2.15 1.87
N ARG A 507 10.45 2.25 1.82
CA ARG A 507 11.32 1.06 1.89
C ARG A 507 11.55 0.60 3.33
N THR A 508 11.78 1.53 4.25
CA THR A 508 12.16 1.22 5.64
C THR A 508 11.18 1.73 6.70
N ARG A 509 10.33 2.69 6.37
CA ARG A 509 9.33 3.32 7.26
C ARG A 509 9.94 4.13 8.43
N LEU A 510 11.26 4.33 8.48
CA LEU A 510 11.95 5.08 9.54
C LEU A 510 11.39 6.50 9.72
N GLY A 511 10.94 7.14 8.63
CA GLY A 511 10.30 8.44 8.66
C GLY A 511 9.00 8.50 9.48
N LEU A 512 8.36 7.35 9.73
CA LEU A 512 7.19 7.24 10.62
C LEU A 512 7.55 6.74 12.01
N GLN A 513 8.66 6.05 12.17
CA GLN A 513 9.04 5.35 13.41
C GLN A 513 9.95 6.19 14.30
N LEU A 514 10.68 7.13 13.71
CA LEU A 514 11.63 7.98 14.40
C LEU A 514 11.17 9.43 14.42
N ARG A 515 11.44 10.13 15.53
CA ARG A 515 11.07 11.54 15.70
C ARG A 515 11.76 12.42 14.63
N GLY A 516 11.05 13.45 14.17
CA GLY A 516 11.60 14.38 13.16
C GLY A 516 11.97 13.71 11.84
N GLY A 517 11.27 12.60 11.47
CA GLY A 517 11.55 11.87 10.24
C GLY A 517 12.88 11.10 10.23
N GLY A 518 13.47 10.85 11.42
CA GLY A 518 14.75 10.15 11.53
C GLY A 518 15.97 11.05 11.32
N VAL A 519 15.85 12.35 11.57
CA VAL A 519 16.94 13.33 11.43
C VAL A 519 18.20 12.94 12.22
N GLU A 520 18.02 12.34 13.40
CA GLU A 520 19.12 11.92 14.29
C GLU A 520 19.98 10.78 13.72
N VAL A 521 19.43 9.94 12.84
CA VAL A 521 20.15 8.84 12.21
C VAL A 521 20.63 9.17 10.79
N MET A 522 20.34 10.36 10.28
CA MET A 522 20.54 10.76 8.89
C MET A 522 22.00 10.67 8.44
N ALA A 523 22.96 10.97 9.33
CA ALA A 523 24.39 10.85 9.02
C ALA A 523 24.79 9.40 8.67
N ARG A 524 24.28 8.41 9.43
CA ARG A 524 24.55 6.98 9.14
C ARG A 524 23.77 6.49 7.92
N VAL A 525 22.53 6.96 7.74
CA VAL A 525 21.75 6.70 6.49
C VAL A 525 22.54 7.16 5.27
N ARG A 526 23.12 8.37 5.31
CA ARG A 526 23.96 8.90 4.26
C ARG A 526 25.20 8.01 4.00
N ALA A 527 25.92 7.67 5.06
CA ALA A 527 27.12 6.84 4.95
C ALA A 527 26.86 5.47 4.30
N ILE A 528 25.67 4.88 4.54
CA ILE A 528 25.29 3.58 3.98
C ILE A 528 24.78 3.72 2.54
N CYS A 529 23.94 4.74 2.26
CA CYS A 529 23.10 4.75 1.06
C CYS A 529 23.66 5.63 -0.06
N GLN A 530 24.43 6.68 0.24
CA GLN A 530 24.83 7.67 -0.76
C GLN A 530 25.62 7.05 -1.92
N ALA A 531 26.60 6.21 -1.62
CA ALA A 531 27.38 5.51 -2.64
C ALA A 531 26.56 4.47 -3.41
N GLU A 532 25.68 3.73 -2.73
CA GLU A 532 24.80 2.75 -3.38
C GLU A 532 23.79 3.40 -4.35
N LEU A 533 23.37 4.63 -4.05
CA LEU A 533 22.48 5.44 -4.91
C LEU A 533 23.23 6.19 -6.01
N GLY A 534 24.57 6.24 -5.96
CA GLY A 534 25.39 7.03 -6.88
C GLY A 534 25.14 8.53 -6.76
N TRP A 535 24.74 9.04 -5.58
CA TRP A 535 24.41 10.45 -5.39
C TRP A 535 25.64 11.26 -4.98
N SER A 536 25.82 12.41 -5.64
CA SER A 536 26.80 13.41 -5.21
C SER A 536 26.39 14.06 -3.88
N ASP A 537 27.33 14.75 -3.22
CA ASP A 537 27.05 15.51 -1.99
C ASP A 537 25.99 16.59 -2.19
N VAL A 538 26.01 17.23 -3.36
CA VAL A 538 25.02 18.27 -3.75
C VAL A 538 23.64 17.62 -3.85
N ARG A 539 23.51 16.50 -4.56
CA ARG A 539 22.23 15.77 -4.68
C ARG A 539 21.75 15.28 -3.32
N TRP A 540 22.63 14.69 -2.51
CA TRP A 540 22.24 14.23 -1.17
C TRP A 540 21.65 15.35 -0.33
N SER A 541 22.33 16.53 -0.30
CA SER A 541 21.88 17.68 0.47
C SER A 541 20.54 18.20 -0.02
N ALA A 542 20.33 18.25 -1.33
CA ALA A 542 19.04 18.65 -1.92
C ALA A 542 17.92 17.68 -1.55
N GLU A 543 18.15 16.36 -1.66
CA GLU A 543 17.18 15.31 -1.31
C GLU A 543 16.84 15.31 0.18
N GLN A 544 17.86 15.51 1.05
CA GLN A 544 17.63 15.61 2.49
C GLN A 544 16.77 16.81 2.86
N ASN A 545 17.05 17.98 2.27
CA ASN A 545 16.27 19.19 2.50
C ASN A 545 14.83 19.02 2.00
N ALA A 546 14.63 18.45 0.80
CA ALA A 546 13.32 18.17 0.24
C ALA A 546 12.52 17.18 1.10
N TYR A 547 13.16 16.10 1.55
CA TYR A 547 12.55 15.13 2.44
C TYR A 547 12.11 15.75 3.78
N LEU A 548 12.97 16.53 4.43
CA LEU A 548 12.64 17.18 5.71
C LEU A 548 11.52 18.21 5.55
N ALA A 549 11.51 18.98 4.45
CA ALA A 549 10.43 19.90 4.13
C ALA A 549 9.10 19.15 3.93
N LEU A 550 9.11 18.07 3.16
CA LEU A 550 7.94 17.18 2.98
C LEU A 550 7.47 16.61 4.30
N TRP A 551 8.40 16.09 5.12
CA TRP A 551 8.07 15.49 6.40
C TRP A 551 7.42 16.51 7.34
N ASN A 552 7.99 17.70 7.45
CA ASN A 552 7.47 18.77 8.30
C ASN A 552 6.07 19.23 7.88
N SER A 553 5.77 19.24 6.58
CA SER A 553 4.47 19.70 6.07
C SER A 553 3.37 18.65 6.09
N HIS A 554 3.71 17.33 6.00
CA HIS A 554 2.71 16.28 5.80
C HIS A 554 2.73 15.16 6.86
N TYR A 555 3.81 15.06 7.64
CA TYR A 555 4.01 13.97 8.61
C TYR A 555 4.22 14.47 10.04
N SER A 556 4.40 15.75 10.26
CA SER A 556 4.40 16.36 11.59
C SER A 556 2.97 16.64 12.06
N VAL A 557 2.82 16.96 13.35
CA VAL A 557 1.56 17.51 13.88
C VAL A 557 1.38 18.91 13.30
N PRO A 558 0.20 19.24 12.71
CA PRO A 558 -0.06 20.57 12.18
C PRO A 558 0.07 21.64 13.28
N VAL A 559 0.72 22.74 12.97
CA VAL A 559 0.77 23.91 13.86
C VAL A 559 -0.63 24.46 14.01
N ALA A 560 -0.98 24.90 15.25
CA ALA A 560 -2.30 25.45 15.60
C ALA A 560 -2.62 26.74 14.84
#